data_8a6dca30b9a8e7a44f6712c7868e4ad1
#
_entry.id   8a6dca30b9a8e7a44f6712c7868e4ad1
#
_cell.length_a   1.000
_cell.length_b   1.000
_cell.length_c   1.000
_cell.angle_alpha   90.00
_cell.angle_beta   90.00
_cell.angle_gamma   90.00
#
_symmetry.space_group_name_H-M   'P 1'
#
loop_
_entity.id
_entity.type
_entity.pdbx_description
1 polymer ?
#
loop_
_entity_poly.entity_id
_entity_poly.type
_entity_poly.pdbx_seq_one_letter_code
_entity_poly.pdbx_strand_id
1 'polypeptide(L)'
;LPWAMATALVKGRVTVNDFTEDAIQDKAVLDMAAKIYAEHDPALTRHGVGPGRVRIILHNGEVYEEFVEHCLGSVQRPMTFEDITRKFRACAADFPPTTVDSIIDMVSRLEELPDATAIIKLLA
;
A
#
# COMPACT_ATOMS: atom_id res chain seq x y z
N LEU A 1 -7.44 9.67 5.45
CA LEU A 1 -6.55 9.89 4.31
C LEU A 1 -5.31 10.73 4.65
N PRO A 2 -5.39 11.91 5.33
CA PRO A 2 -4.21 12.71 5.66
C PRO A 2 -3.13 11.93 6.43
N TRP A 3 -3.52 11.10 7.39
CA TRP A 3 -2.58 10.32 8.20
C TRP A 3 -1.74 9.34 7.35
N ALA A 4 -2.36 8.58 6.44
CA ALA A 4 -1.63 7.65 5.58
C ALA A 4 -0.67 8.37 4.62
N MET A 5 -1.06 9.53 4.09
CA MET A 5 -0.19 10.37 3.27
C MET A 5 0.97 10.94 4.09
N ALA A 6 0.70 11.40 5.31
CA ALA A 6 1.73 11.86 6.23
C ALA A 6 2.75 10.76 6.56
N THR A 7 2.27 9.54 6.81
CA THR A 7 3.13 8.37 7.04
C THR A 7 4.04 8.12 5.84
N ALA A 8 3.49 8.14 4.62
CA ALA A 8 4.28 7.97 3.41
C ALA A 8 5.36 9.06 3.25
N LEU A 9 5.03 10.32 3.58
CA LEU A 9 5.98 11.44 3.49
C LEU A 9 7.07 11.37 4.58
N VAL A 10 6.73 10.97 5.80
CA VAL A 10 7.66 10.92 6.93
C VAL A 10 8.54 9.67 6.89
N LYS A 11 7.95 8.51 6.55
CA LYS A 11 8.62 7.20 6.61
C LYS A 11 9.03 6.65 5.25
N GLY A 12 8.65 7.30 4.14
CA GLY A 12 8.90 6.84 2.77
C GLY A 12 8.06 5.62 2.33
N ARG A 13 7.24 5.08 3.22
CA ARG A 13 6.37 3.91 2.97
C ARG A 13 5.21 3.88 3.94
N VAL A 14 4.20 3.06 3.63
CA VAL A 14 3.10 2.71 4.54
C VAL A 14 3.00 1.20 4.60
N THR A 15 2.97 0.63 5.81
CA THR A 15 2.86 -0.81 6.07
C THR A 15 1.74 -1.09 7.05
N VAL A 16 1.38 -2.36 7.26
CA VAL A 16 0.37 -2.75 8.27
C VAL A 16 0.80 -2.35 9.68
N ASN A 17 2.10 -2.36 9.97
CA ASN A 17 2.64 -2.01 11.28
C ASN A 17 2.50 -0.52 11.61
N ASP A 18 2.23 0.32 10.62
CA ASP A 18 1.95 1.74 10.84
C ASP A 18 0.53 1.98 11.38
N PHE A 19 -0.33 0.97 11.46
CA PHE A 19 -1.71 1.07 11.97
C PHE A 19 -1.89 0.48 13.36
N THR A 20 -0.81 0.20 14.10
CA THR A 20 -0.89 -0.19 15.52
C THR A 20 -1.26 1.01 16.40
N GLU A 21 -1.76 0.73 17.62
CA GLU A 21 -2.16 1.79 18.56
C GLU A 21 -1.02 2.78 18.86
N ASP A 22 0.21 2.29 18.97
CA ASP A 22 1.38 3.15 19.20
C ASP A 22 1.77 3.92 17.93
N ALA A 23 1.76 3.25 16.78
CA ALA A 23 2.17 3.87 15.53
C ALA A 23 1.27 5.02 15.08
N ILE A 24 -0.05 4.93 15.32
CA ILE A 24 -1.00 6.02 14.98
C ILE A 24 -0.82 7.26 15.85
N GLN A 25 -0.06 7.17 16.95
CA GLN A 25 0.26 8.28 17.84
C GLN A 25 1.62 8.92 17.56
N ASP A 26 2.33 8.47 16.52
CA ASP A 26 3.61 9.04 16.11
C ASP A 26 3.49 10.54 15.86
N LYS A 27 4.14 11.32 16.74
CA LYS A 27 4.03 12.78 16.73
C LYS A 27 4.51 13.38 15.39
N ALA A 28 5.55 12.87 14.78
CA ALA A 28 6.06 13.38 13.51
C ALA A 28 5.04 13.19 12.39
N VAL A 29 4.34 12.05 12.38
CA VAL A 29 3.28 11.75 11.43
C VAL A 29 2.05 12.64 11.70
N LEU A 30 1.66 12.83 12.96
CA LEU A 30 0.53 13.69 13.33
C LEU A 30 0.81 15.15 12.96
N ASP A 31 2.00 15.68 13.25
CA ASP A 31 2.41 17.03 12.88
C ASP A 31 2.43 17.24 11.35
N MET A 32 2.79 16.23 10.59
CA MET A 32 2.70 16.24 9.13
C MET A 32 1.25 16.14 8.65
N ALA A 33 0.45 15.28 9.23
CA ALA A 33 -0.96 15.10 8.88
C ALA A 33 -1.77 16.39 9.05
N ALA A 34 -1.44 17.20 10.05
CA ALA A 34 -2.07 18.49 10.28
C ALA A 34 -1.82 19.51 9.15
N LYS A 35 -0.84 19.28 8.29
CA LYS A 35 -0.53 20.11 7.12
C LYS A 35 -1.20 19.63 5.83
N ILE A 36 -1.88 18.47 5.88
CA ILE A 36 -2.48 17.83 4.72
C ILE A 36 -3.99 18.02 4.78
N TYR A 37 -4.56 18.51 3.71
CA TYR A 37 -6.00 18.63 3.53
C TYR A 37 -6.41 18.03 2.18
N ALA A 38 -7.66 17.59 2.09
CA ALA A 38 -8.23 17.03 0.88
C ALA A 38 -9.12 18.08 0.19
N GLU A 39 -8.92 18.25 -1.10
CA GLU A 39 -9.79 19.05 -1.95
C GLU A 39 -10.62 18.12 -2.85
N HIS A 40 -11.89 18.46 -3.02
CA HIS A 40 -12.75 17.76 -3.96
C HIS A 40 -12.55 18.33 -5.36
N ASP A 41 -12.08 17.47 -6.29
CA ASP A 41 -12.00 17.80 -7.71
C ASP A 41 -13.14 17.10 -8.48
N PRO A 42 -14.17 17.83 -8.93
CA PRO A 42 -15.30 17.24 -9.66
C PRO A 42 -14.89 16.56 -10.98
N ALA A 43 -13.76 16.94 -11.56
CA ALA A 43 -13.26 16.33 -12.79
C ALA A 43 -12.78 14.90 -12.54
N LEU A 44 -12.27 14.60 -11.35
CA LEU A 44 -11.79 13.27 -10.98
C LEU A 44 -12.92 12.31 -10.61
N THR A 45 -14.04 12.81 -10.11
CA THR A 45 -15.18 12.00 -9.64
C THR A 45 -15.84 11.19 -10.75
N ARG A 46 -15.68 11.58 -12.01
CA ARG A 46 -16.29 10.92 -13.18
C ARG A 46 -15.64 9.58 -13.55
N HIS A 47 -14.48 9.29 -12.99
CA HIS A 47 -13.67 8.12 -13.36
C HIS A 47 -13.75 6.97 -12.32
N GLY A 48 -14.66 7.05 -11.36
CA GLY A 48 -14.83 6.03 -10.34
C GLY A 48 -13.77 6.09 -9.22
N VAL A 49 -13.44 4.94 -8.65
CA VAL A 49 -12.44 4.82 -7.59
C VAL A 49 -11.06 4.67 -8.23
N GLY A 50 -10.18 5.62 -8.01
CA GLY A 50 -8.80 5.43 -8.46
C GLY A 50 -8.01 6.69 -8.79
N PRO A 51 -8.52 7.65 -9.59
CA PRO A 51 -7.74 8.83 -9.91
C PRO A 51 -7.51 9.69 -8.67
N GLY A 52 -6.29 10.20 -8.56
CA GLY A 52 -5.90 11.09 -7.47
C GLY A 52 -4.80 12.03 -7.88
N ARG A 53 -4.80 13.22 -7.30
CA ARG A 53 -3.76 14.22 -7.48
C ARG A 53 -3.18 14.59 -6.13
N VAL A 54 -1.87 14.65 -6.04
CA VAL A 54 -1.15 15.13 -4.86
C VAL A 54 -0.35 16.35 -5.25
N ARG A 55 -0.48 17.42 -4.47
CA ARG A 55 0.33 18.62 -4.60
C ARG A 55 1.07 18.89 -3.31
N ILE A 56 2.38 19.09 -3.40
CA ILE A 56 3.25 19.43 -2.28
C ILE A 56 3.83 20.82 -2.55
N ILE A 57 3.64 21.74 -1.61
CA ILE A 57 4.17 23.09 -1.67
C ILE A 57 5.25 23.21 -0.60
N LEU A 58 6.49 23.47 -1.00
CA LEU A 58 7.60 23.67 -0.09
C LEU A 58 7.61 25.08 0.49
N HIS A 59 8.31 25.27 1.59
CA HIS A 59 8.47 26.59 2.24
C HIS A 59 9.12 27.65 1.36
N ASN A 60 9.94 27.24 0.39
CA ASN A 60 10.57 28.11 -0.59
C ASN A 60 9.64 28.49 -1.76
N GLY A 61 8.40 27.98 -1.77
CA GLY A 61 7.40 28.21 -2.81
C GLY A 61 7.47 27.24 -3.99
N GLU A 62 8.41 26.29 -4.01
CA GLU A 62 8.43 25.23 -5.03
C GLU A 62 7.21 24.31 -4.89
N VAL A 63 6.65 23.92 -6.03
CA VAL A 63 5.48 23.07 -6.11
C VAL A 63 5.82 21.77 -6.84
N TYR A 64 5.50 20.66 -6.20
CA TYR A 64 5.56 19.33 -6.79
C TYR A 64 4.13 18.81 -6.93
N GLU A 65 3.80 18.30 -8.10
CA GLU A 65 2.46 17.74 -8.37
C GLU A 65 2.60 16.41 -9.09
N GLU A 66 1.81 15.42 -8.63
CA GLU A 66 1.70 14.11 -9.25
C GLU A 66 0.23 13.75 -9.43
N PHE A 67 -0.09 13.25 -10.61
CA PHE A 67 -1.41 12.76 -10.95
C PHE A 67 -1.37 11.27 -11.27
N VAL A 68 -2.19 10.50 -10.58
CA VAL A 68 -2.36 9.07 -10.82
C VAL A 68 -3.76 8.84 -11.38
N GLU A 69 -3.85 8.51 -12.66
CA GLU A 69 -5.12 8.22 -13.33
C GLU A 69 -5.64 6.82 -12.94
N HIS A 70 -4.75 5.84 -12.90
CA HIS A 70 -5.08 4.46 -12.59
C HIS A 70 -4.23 3.95 -11.43
N CYS A 71 -4.89 3.51 -10.36
CA CYS A 71 -4.19 2.92 -9.22
C CYS A 71 -3.55 1.56 -9.61
N LEU A 72 -2.44 1.24 -8.97
CA LEU A 72 -1.81 -0.08 -9.11
C LEU A 72 -2.79 -1.17 -8.67
N GLY A 73 -2.96 -2.20 -9.51
CA GLY A 73 -3.93 -3.27 -9.31
C GLY A 73 -5.27 -3.04 -10.02
N SER A 74 -5.44 -1.91 -10.72
CA SER A 74 -6.58 -1.70 -11.62
C SER A 74 -6.41 -2.50 -12.93
N VAL A 75 -7.49 -2.61 -13.71
CA VAL A 75 -7.46 -3.27 -15.03
C VAL A 75 -6.44 -2.60 -15.98
N GLN A 76 -6.34 -1.27 -15.90
CA GLN A 76 -5.43 -0.48 -16.73
C GLN A 76 -3.98 -0.49 -16.22
N ARG A 77 -3.77 -0.81 -14.94
CA ARG A 77 -2.45 -0.91 -14.32
C ARG A 77 -2.39 -2.15 -13.41
N PRO A 78 -2.40 -3.35 -14.00
CA PRO A 78 -2.40 -4.60 -13.22
C PRO A 78 -1.11 -4.75 -12.41
N MET A 79 -1.23 -5.42 -11.28
CA MET A 79 -0.05 -5.84 -10.50
C MET A 79 0.60 -7.04 -11.18
N THR A 80 1.93 -7.04 -11.21
CA THR A 80 2.72 -8.21 -11.58
C THR A 80 2.72 -9.22 -10.42
N PHE A 81 3.12 -10.47 -10.70
CA PHE A 81 3.30 -11.47 -9.64
C PHE A 81 4.36 -11.03 -8.62
N GLU A 82 5.38 -10.32 -9.07
CA GLU A 82 6.41 -9.74 -8.17
C GLU A 82 5.82 -8.67 -7.24
N ASP A 83 4.93 -7.80 -7.73
CA ASP A 83 4.25 -6.80 -6.91
C ASP A 83 3.39 -7.45 -5.83
N ILE A 84 2.64 -8.52 -6.21
CA ILE A 84 1.81 -9.29 -5.29
C ILE A 84 2.69 -9.99 -4.24
N THR A 85 3.76 -10.63 -4.66
CA THR A 85 4.72 -11.31 -3.79
C THR A 85 5.36 -10.34 -2.80
N ARG A 86 5.79 -9.18 -3.26
CA ARG A 86 6.37 -8.13 -2.39
C ARG A 86 5.37 -7.66 -1.34
N LYS A 87 4.12 -7.45 -1.74
CA LYS A 87 3.04 -7.08 -0.81
C LYS A 87 2.76 -8.21 0.20
N PHE A 88 2.67 -9.46 -0.27
CA PHE A 88 2.46 -10.61 0.61
C PHE A 88 3.56 -10.74 1.65
N ARG A 89 4.85 -10.64 1.25
CA ARG A 89 5.98 -10.67 2.19
C ARG A 89 5.89 -9.56 3.25
N ALA A 90 5.48 -8.36 2.86
CA ALA A 90 5.32 -7.25 3.80
C ALA A 90 4.18 -7.48 4.80
N CYS A 91 3.06 -8.10 4.35
CA CYS A 91 1.92 -8.42 5.22
C CYS A 91 2.18 -9.64 6.11
N ALA A 92 3.02 -10.56 5.68
CA ALA A 92 3.36 -11.81 6.37
C ALA A 92 4.71 -11.72 7.13
N ALA A 93 5.14 -10.51 7.48
CA ALA A 93 6.46 -10.28 8.11
C ALA A 93 6.64 -10.99 9.46
N ASP A 94 5.55 -11.32 10.15
CA ASP A 94 5.56 -12.04 11.44
C ASP A 94 5.68 -13.57 11.29
N PHE A 95 5.55 -14.09 10.07
CA PHE A 95 5.73 -15.51 9.79
C PHE A 95 7.18 -15.84 9.45
N PRO A 96 7.63 -17.10 9.70
CA PRO A 96 8.95 -17.55 9.28
C PRO A 96 9.14 -17.34 7.76
N PRO A 97 10.28 -16.79 7.32
CA PRO A 97 10.54 -16.55 5.90
C PRO A 97 10.38 -17.79 5.02
N THR A 98 10.76 -18.97 5.53
CA THR A 98 10.62 -20.26 4.85
C THR A 98 9.16 -20.63 4.59
N THR A 99 8.26 -20.32 5.55
CA THR A 99 6.81 -20.51 5.39
C THR A 99 6.27 -19.59 4.30
N VAL A 100 6.66 -18.32 4.35
CA VAL A 100 6.27 -17.31 3.35
C VAL A 100 6.73 -17.71 1.95
N ASP A 101 7.98 -18.17 1.82
CA ASP A 101 8.54 -18.64 0.53
C ASP A 101 7.80 -19.88 0.01
N SER A 102 7.47 -20.83 0.88
CA SER A 102 6.71 -22.02 0.53
C SER A 102 5.31 -21.67 0.01
N ILE A 103 4.63 -20.73 0.66
CA ILE A 103 3.30 -20.28 0.23
C ILE A 103 3.39 -19.62 -1.16
N ILE A 104 4.38 -18.75 -1.38
CA ILE A 104 4.58 -18.08 -2.66
C ILE A 104 4.83 -19.11 -3.78
N ASP A 105 5.69 -20.10 -3.52
CA ASP A 105 5.97 -21.18 -4.48
C ASP A 105 4.69 -21.98 -4.80
N MET A 106 3.93 -22.38 -3.78
CA MET A 106 2.70 -23.12 -3.96
C MET A 106 1.64 -22.32 -4.73
N VAL A 107 1.50 -21.03 -4.44
CA VAL A 107 0.56 -20.16 -5.18
C VAL A 107 0.99 -19.95 -6.62
N SER A 108 2.31 -19.88 -6.89
CA SER A 108 2.81 -19.70 -8.27
C SER A 108 2.51 -20.87 -9.21
N ARG A 109 2.21 -22.05 -8.65
CA ARG A 109 1.86 -23.30 -9.37
C ARG A 109 0.58 -23.92 -8.80
N LEU A 110 -0.38 -23.10 -8.47
CA LEU A 110 -1.62 -23.53 -7.80
C LEU A 110 -2.36 -24.64 -8.56
N GLU A 111 -2.35 -24.58 -9.90
CA GLU A 111 -3.00 -25.56 -10.78
C GLU A 111 -2.35 -26.94 -10.73
N GLU A 112 -1.10 -27.03 -10.28
CA GLU A 112 -0.36 -28.29 -10.16
C GLU A 112 -0.55 -28.96 -8.79
N LEU A 113 -1.12 -28.25 -7.82
CA LEU A 113 -1.26 -28.78 -6.47
C LEU A 113 -2.37 -29.84 -6.42
N PRO A 114 -2.09 -31.04 -5.87
CA PRO A 114 -3.12 -32.06 -5.66
C PRO A 114 -4.14 -31.68 -4.58
N ASP A 115 -3.76 -30.82 -3.64
CA ASP A 115 -4.57 -30.33 -2.54
C ASP A 115 -4.20 -28.88 -2.20
N ALA A 116 -5.02 -27.92 -2.62
CA ALA A 116 -4.81 -26.50 -2.34
C ALA A 116 -4.94 -26.15 -0.84
N THR A 117 -5.57 -27.02 -0.03
CA THR A 117 -5.68 -26.81 1.42
C THR A 117 -4.32 -26.89 2.12
N ALA A 118 -3.31 -27.45 1.46
CA ALA A 118 -1.93 -27.49 1.98
C ALA A 118 -1.38 -26.09 2.27
N ILE A 119 -1.82 -25.06 1.49
CA ILE A 119 -1.42 -23.66 1.72
C ILE A 119 -1.94 -23.17 3.08
N ILE A 120 -3.20 -23.50 3.41
CA ILE A 120 -3.82 -23.07 4.66
C ILE A 120 -3.14 -23.72 5.87
N LYS A 121 -2.70 -24.99 5.72
CA LYS A 121 -1.99 -25.71 6.78
C LYS A 121 -0.63 -25.09 7.14
N LEU A 122 -0.03 -24.29 6.24
CA LEU A 122 1.19 -23.55 6.52
C LEU A 122 0.96 -22.28 7.35
N LEU A 123 -0.29 -21.82 7.46
CA LEU A 123 -0.70 -20.63 8.22
C LEU A 123 -1.23 -20.96 9.61
N ALA A 124 -1.43 -22.24 9.91
CA ALA A 124 -1.87 -22.76 11.22
C ALA A 124 -0.64 -23.06 12.09
#